data_18378e2b23005d699cefb38244093841
#
_entry.id   18378e2b23005d699cefb38244093841
#
_cell.length_a   1.000
_cell.length_b   1.000
_cell.length_c   1.000
_cell.angle_alpha   90.00
_cell.angle_beta   90.00
_cell.angle_gamma   90.00
#
_symmetry.space_group_name_H-M   'P 1'
#
loop_
_entity.id
_entity.type
_entity.pdbx_description
1 polymer ?
#
loop_
_entity_poly.entity_id
_entity_poly.type
_entity_poly.pdbx_seq_one_letter_code
_entity_poly.pdbx_strand_id
1 'polypeptide(L)'
;MLACGGTNLKANQTQIASESVWNDGASGGATGGGISSFFALPVWQKGLSALTTQGATFALGMRGVPDVSGDADPETGYDVRVDGTDTVIGGTSAVAPLWAALVMLVCALPGL
;
A
#
# COMPACT_ATOMS: atom_id res chain seq x y z
N MET A 1 4.33 14.71 -0.41
CA MET A 1 3.33 13.80 -1.03
C MET A 1 3.62 12.40 -0.54
N LEU A 2 2.61 11.68 -0.05
CA LEU A 2 2.69 10.29 0.39
C LEU A 2 2.14 9.39 -0.73
N ALA A 3 2.94 8.47 -1.24
CA ALA A 3 2.53 7.52 -2.27
C ALA A 3 2.05 6.24 -1.60
N CYS A 4 0.82 5.81 -1.90
CA CYS A 4 0.20 4.64 -1.30
C CYS A 4 0.18 3.47 -2.29
N GLY A 5 0.64 2.33 -1.84
CA GLY A 5 0.59 1.05 -2.54
C GLY A 5 -0.48 0.12 -1.98
N GLY A 6 -0.63 -1.03 -2.58
CA GLY A 6 -1.62 -2.04 -2.24
C GLY A 6 -1.05 -3.39 -1.86
N THR A 7 -1.66 -3.99 -0.85
CA THR A 7 -1.38 -5.35 -0.43
C THR A 7 -2.61 -6.24 -0.57
N ASN A 8 -2.39 -7.55 -0.58
CA ASN A 8 -3.36 -8.58 -0.26
C ASN A 8 -3.16 -8.95 1.20
N LEU A 9 -4.13 -8.66 2.04
CA LEU A 9 -4.05 -8.86 3.48
C LEU A 9 -5.07 -9.92 3.91
N LYS A 10 -4.58 -11.01 4.47
CA LYS A 10 -5.42 -12.06 5.06
C LYS A 10 -5.36 -11.97 6.58
N ALA A 11 -6.52 -11.75 7.19
CA ALA A 11 -6.66 -11.71 8.63
C ALA A 11 -7.33 -12.98 9.16
N ASN A 12 -6.96 -13.36 10.37
CA ASN A 12 -7.65 -14.37 11.17
C ASN A 12 -8.14 -13.69 12.45
N GLN A 13 -9.41 -13.28 12.46
CA GLN A 13 -10.02 -12.52 13.53
C GLN A 13 -9.28 -11.19 13.79
N THR A 14 -8.41 -11.13 14.81
CA THR A 14 -7.70 -9.92 15.23
C THR A 14 -6.22 -9.93 14.84
N GLN A 15 -5.75 -10.95 14.12
CA GLN A 15 -4.36 -11.10 13.75
C GLN A 15 -4.19 -11.16 12.23
N ILE A 16 -3.11 -10.54 11.76
CA ILE A 16 -2.70 -10.67 10.36
C ILE A 16 -2.10 -12.08 10.19
N ALA A 17 -2.73 -12.88 9.34
CA ALA A 17 -2.25 -14.21 9.00
C ALA A 17 -1.17 -14.14 7.90
N SER A 18 -1.37 -13.28 6.89
CA SER A 18 -0.39 -13.00 5.85
C SER A 18 -0.67 -11.65 5.19
N GLU A 19 0.38 -11.01 4.74
CA GLU A 19 0.30 -9.81 3.93
C GLU A 19 1.36 -9.90 2.82
N SER A 20 0.95 -9.69 1.59
CA SER A 20 1.82 -9.73 0.41
C SER A 20 1.50 -8.57 -0.53
N VAL A 21 2.40 -8.28 -1.45
CA VAL A 21 2.13 -7.28 -2.49
C VAL A 21 0.94 -7.73 -3.33
N TRP A 22 -0.04 -6.83 -3.53
CA TRP A 22 -1.20 -7.11 -4.36
C TRP A 22 -0.80 -7.29 -5.83
N ASN A 23 -1.05 -8.48 -6.36
CA ASN A 23 -0.82 -8.80 -7.76
C ASN A 23 -1.64 -10.04 -8.15
N ASP A 24 -2.74 -9.84 -8.85
CA ASP A 24 -3.66 -10.88 -9.32
C ASP A 24 -3.30 -11.38 -10.73
N GLY A 25 -2.08 -11.11 -11.16
CA GLY A 25 -1.56 -11.56 -12.45
C GLY A 25 -2.05 -10.75 -13.65
N ALA A 26 -1.90 -11.33 -14.84
CA ALA A 26 -2.10 -10.64 -16.10
C ALA A 26 -3.55 -10.21 -16.39
N SER A 27 -4.53 -10.88 -15.79
CA SER A 27 -5.97 -10.63 -15.98
C SER A 27 -6.64 -9.93 -14.80
N GLY A 28 -5.90 -9.71 -13.72
CA GLY A 28 -6.38 -9.06 -12.50
C GLY A 28 -5.75 -7.70 -12.28
N GLY A 29 -6.02 -7.14 -11.08
CA GLY A 29 -5.41 -5.91 -10.62
C GLY A 29 -4.04 -6.14 -9.99
N ALA A 30 -3.28 -5.06 -9.86
CA ALA A 30 -2.02 -5.07 -9.13
C ALA A 30 -1.68 -3.68 -8.60
N THR A 31 -0.91 -3.63 -7.51
CA THR A 31 -0.39 -2.36 -7.03
C THR A 31 0.63 -1.76 -7.99
N GLY A 32 0.64 -0.44 -8.10
CA GLY A 32 1.73 0.27 -8.76
C GLY A 32 2.95 0.40 -7.85
N GLY A 33 4.10 0.57 -8.47
CA GLY A 33 5.36 0.81 -7.77
C GLY A 33 6.50 1.06 -8.74
N GLY A 34 7.65 1.46 -8.21
CA GLY A 34 8.84 1.67 -9.03
C GLY A 34 9.81 2.66 -8.42
N ILE A 35 10.82 2.99 -9.21
CA ILE A 35 11.85 3.96 -8.83
C ILE A 35 11.72 5.19 -9.72
N SER A 36 11.68 6.36 -9.09
CA SER A 36 11.62 7.63 -9.80
C SER A 36 12.88 7.85 -10.63
N SER A 37 12.69 8.33 -11.85
CA SER A 37 13.78 8.86 -12.68
C SER A 37 14.05 10.35 -12.41
N PHE A 38 13.22 11.00 -11.60
CA PHE A 38 13.23 12.44 -11.39
C PHE A 38 13.55 12.83 -9.94
N PHE A 39 12.92 12.17 -8.94
CA PHE A 39 13.06 12.53 -7.54
C PHE A 39 14.23 11.80 -6.89
N ALA A 40 15.11 12.57 -6.24
CA ALA A 40 16.21 12.02 -5.46
C ALA A 40 15.72 11.15 -4.29
N LEU A 41 16.58 10.24 -3.85
CA LEU A 41 16.32 9.39 -2.69
C LEU A 41 16.11 10.22 -1.43
N PRO A 42 14.92 10.17 -0.81
CA PRO A 42 14.66 10.91 0.41
C PRO A 42 15.36 10.26 1.61
N VAL A 43 15.57 11.08 2.66
CA VAL A 43 16.32 10.64 3.85
C VAL A 43 15.72 9.40 4.51
N TRP A 44 14.40 9.29 4.56
CA TRP A 44 13.69 8.16 5.17
C TRP A 44 13.77 6.85 4.36
N GLN A 45 14.25 6.90 3.11
CA GLN A 45 14.47 5.71 2.30
C GLN A 45 15.95 5.31 2.20
N LYS A 46 16.85 6.04 2.86
CA LYS A 46 18.27 5.69 2.89
C LYS A 46 18.50 4.31 3.52
N GLY A 47 19.28 3.48 2.85
CA GLY A 47 19.56 2.12 3.30
C GLY A 47 18.48 1.10 2.98
N LEU A 48 17.37 1.50 2.35
CA LEU A 48 16.37 0.55 1.87
C LEU A 48 16.82 -0.09 0.57
N SER A 49 16.37 -1.33 0.40
CA SER A 49 16.52 -2.11 -0.82
C SER A 49 15.16 -2.50 -1.37
N ALA A 50 15.07 -2.67 -2.66
CA ALA A 50 13.90 -3.20 -3.34
C ALA A 50 14.20 -4.56 -3.94
N LEU A 51 13.14 -5.32 -4.20
CA LEU A 51 13.20 -6.60 -4.90
C LEU A 51 12.70 -6.42 -6.33
N THR A 52 13.40 -7.06 -7.27
CA THR A 52 12.87 -7.24 -8.62
C THR A 52 11.77 -8.30 -8.61
N THR A 53 10.99 -8.39 -9.68
CA THR A 53 10.01 -9.47 -9.90
C THR A 53 10.63 -10.85 -9.94
N GLN A 54 11.94 -10.94 -10.19
CA GLN A 54 12.72 -12.19 -10.17
C GLN A 54 13.37 -12.48 -8.80
N GLY A 55 13.10 -11.63 -7.78
CA GLY A 55 13.60 -11.82 -6.43
C GLY A 55 15.04 -11.30 -6.18
N ALA A 56 15.65 -10.62 -7.13
CA ALA A 56 16.96 -10.00 -6.92
C ALA A 56 16.81 -8.70 -6.11
N THR A 57 17.68 -8.51 -5.13
CA THR A 57 17.71 -7.31 -4.27
C THR A 57 18.64 -6.26 -4.88
N PHE A 58 18.22 -4.99 -4.83
CA PHE A 58 19.05 -3.85 -5.20
C PHE A 58 18.82 -2.67 -4.27
N ALA A 59 19.86 -1.86 -4.04
CA ALA A 59 19.77 -0.66 -3.23
C ALA A 59 19.04 0.45 -4.02
N LEU A 60 18.21 1.22 -3.32
CA LEU A 60 17.54 2.37 -3.92
C LEU A 60 18.55 3.50 -4.16
N GLY A 61 18.69 3.94 -5.41
CA GLY A 61 19.48 5.10 -5.78
C GLY A 61 18.66 6.39 -5.93
N MET A 62 17.37 6.25 -6.16
CA MET A 62 16.40 7.33 -6.31
C MET A 62 15.16 7.00 -5.49
N ARG A 63 14.20 7.94 -5.41
CA ARG A 63 12.96 7.73 -4.64
C ARG A 63 12.22 6.49 -5.12
N GLY A 64 12.01 5.54 -4.23
CA GLY A 64 11.10 4.42 -4.42
C GLY A 64 9.66 4.79 -4.12
N VAL A 65 8.71 4.20 -4.81
CA VAL A 65 7.27 4.26 -4.53
C VAL A 65 6.69 2.85 -4.52
N PRO A 66 5.76 2.57 -3.61
CA PRO A 66 5.10 3.46 -2.65
C PRO A 66 5.95 3.78 -1.42
N ASP A 67 5.51 4.80 -0.64
CA ASP A 67 6.06 5.11 0.69
C ASP A 67 5.41 4.24 1.77
N VAL A 68 4.13 3.95 1.62
CA VAL A 68 3.29 3.15 2.53
C VAL A 68 2.34 2.27 1.73
N SER A 69 1.80 1.24 2.36
CA SER A 69 0.84 0.32 1.73
C SER A 69 -0.31 0.00 2.68
N GLY A 70 -1.37 -0.59 2.14
CA GLY A 70 -2.48 -1.15 2.88
C GLY A 70 -3.26 -2.10 2.00
N ASP A 71 -4.26 -2.78 2.59
CA ASP A 71 -5.08 -3.73 1.86
C ASP A 71 -5.79 -3.05 0.67
N ALA A 72 -5.61 -3.61 -0.50
CA ALA A 72 -6.13 -3.06 -1.74
C ALA A 72 -6.67 -4.14 -2.69
N ASP A 73 -6.35 -5.39 -2.43
CA ASP A 73 -6.83 -6.50 -3.23
C ASP A 73 -8.33 -6.68 -3.03
N PRO A 74 -9.15 -6.66 -4.10
CA PRO A 74 -10.59 -6.91 -3.98
C PRO A 74 -10.94 -8.29 -3.39
N GLU A 75 -10.05 -9.28 -3.47
CA GLU A 75 -10.26 -10.61 -2.87
C GLU A 75 -10.20 -10.57 -1.33
N THR A 76 -9.49 -9.62 -0.76
CA THR A 76 -9.38 -9.40 0.69
C THR A 76 -9.93 -8.04 1.12
N GLY A 77 -10.60 -7.33 0.23
CA GLY A 77 -10.97 -5.93 0.32
C GLY A 77 -11.98 -5.57 1.41
N TYR A 78 -12.61 -4.44 1.24
CA TYR A 78 -13.46 -3.81 2.24
C TYR A 78 -14.94 -4.09 1.96
N ASP A 79 -15.64 -4.60 2.95
CA ASP A 79 -17.10 -4.71 2.91
C ASP A 79 -17.71 -3.31 3.00
N VAL A 80 -18.45 -2.93 1.99
CA VAL A 80 -19.15 -1.65 1.90
C VAL A 80 -20.61 -1.85 1.52
N ARG A 81 -21.45 -0.93 1.92
CA ARG A 81 -22.87 -0.91 1.55
C ARG A 81 -23.13 0.25 0.61
N VAL A 82 -23.54 -0.07 -0.61
CA VAL A 82 -23.87 0.90 -1.66
C VAL A 82 -25.30 0.66 -2.12
N ASP A 83 -26.15 1.68 -2.04
CA ASP A 83 -27.55 1.65 -2.46
C ASP A 83 -28.34 0.44 -1.92
N GLY A 84 -28.06 0.10 -0.65
CA GLY A 84 -28.73 -1.03 0.02
C GLY A 84 -28.14 -2.40 -0.29
N THR A 85 -27.12 -2.50 -1.12
CA THR A 85 -26.42 -3.75 -1.47
C THR A 85 -25.06 -3.82 -0.82
N ASP A 86 -24.75 -4.94 -0.19
CA ASP A 86 -23.43 -5.20 0.36
C ASP A 86 -22.50 -5.70 -0.75
N THR A 87 -21.31 -5.12 -0.83
CA THR A 87 -20.31 -5.48 -1.84
C THR A 87 -18.91 -5.34 -1.29
N VAL A 88 -17.96 -6.03 -1.87
CA VAL A 88 -16.53 -5.91 -1.53
C VAL A 88 -15.86 -5.02 -2.56
N ILE A 89 -15.11 -4.05 -2.09
CA ILE A 89 -14.30 -3.18 -2.95
C ILE A 89 -12.82 -3.26 -2.58
N GLY A 90 -11.97 -2.95 -3.54
CA GLY A 90 -10.53 -2.86 -3.38
C GLY A 90 -9.94 -1.71 -4.20
N GLY A 91 -8.65 -1.77 -4.39
CA GLY A 91 -7.87 -0.77 -5.08
C GLY A 91 -7.11 0.15 -4.12
N THR A 92 -5.98 0.67 -4.56
CA THR A 92 -5.18 1.65 -3.80
C THR A 92 -5.95 2.93 -3.50
N SER A 93 -7.09 3.16 -4.18
CA SER A 93 -8.03 4.23 -3.89
C SER A 93 -8.68 4.13 -2.51
N ALA A 94 -8.74 2.94 -1.91
CA ALA A 94 -9.17 2.75 -0.53
C ALA A 94 -8.03 3.02 0.47
N VAL A 95 -6.80 2.71 0.09
CA VAL A 95 -5.60 2.86 0.95
C VAL A 95 -5.28 4.32 1.22
N ALA A 96 -5.34 5.16 0.20
CA ALA A 96 -4.97 6.57 0.31
C ALA A 96 -5.81 7.35 1.37
N PRO A 97 -7.15 7.27 1.40
CA PRO A 97 -7.94 7.94 2.44
C PRO A 97 -7.74 7.34 3.83
N LEU A 98 -7.46 6.04 3.97
CA LEU A 98 -7.12 5.43 5.26
C LEU A 98 -5.83 6.03 5.84
N TRP A 99 -4.78 6.14 5.04
CA TRP A 99 -3.54 6.79 5.46
C TRP A 99 -3.73 8.27 5.73
N ALA A 100 -4.54 8.98 4.94
CA ALA A 100 -4.86 10.38 5.20
C ALA A 100 -5.55 10.55 6.56
N ALA A 101 -6.54 9.71 6.88
CA ALA A 101 -7.22 9.72 8.17
C ALA A 101 -6.26 9.41 9.33
N LEU A 102 -5.39 8.40 9.18
CA LEU A 102 -4.39 8.06 10.19
C LEU A 102 -3.44 9.22 10.45
N VAL A 103 -2.91 9.87 9.40
CA VAL A 103 -2.03 11.03 9.52
C VAL A 103 -2.75 12.18 10.25
N MET A 104 -4.01 12.45 9.92
CA MET A 104 -4.80 13.47 10.61
C MET A 104 -4.97 13.15 12.10
N LEU A 105 -5.25 11.91 12.44
CA LEU A 105 -5.37 11.47 13.84
C LEU A 105 -4.06 11.63 14.60
N VAL A 106 -2.94 11.23 13.99
CA VAL A 106 -1.61 11.37 14.58
C VAL A 106 -1.26 12.85 14.79
N CYS A 107 -1.51 13.70 13.79
CA CYS A 107 -1.27 15.15 13.92
C CYS A 107 -2.18 15.86 14.93
N ALA A 108 -3.31 15.25 15.27
CA ALA A 108 -4.22 15.79 16.30
C ALA A 108 -3.84 15.39 17.73
N LEU A 109 -2.87 14.50 17.91
CA LEU A 109 -2.39 14.11 19.24
C LEU A 109 -1.56 15.25 19.85
N PRO A 110 -1.85 15.66 21.10
CA PRO A 110 -1.08 16.71 21.76
C PRO A 110 0.35 16.23 22.02
N GLY A 111 1.31 17.01 21.59
CA GLY A 111 2.73 16.78 21.87
C GLY A 111 3.54 16.05 20.77
N LEU A 112 2.95 15.88 19.58
CA LEU A 112 3.66 15.44 18.38
C LEU A 112 3.99 16.62 17.47
#